data_0e98bd74b60d3c0dee1fe118246b9631
#
_entry.id   0e98bd74b60d3c0dee1fe118246b9631
#
_cell.length_a   1.000
_cell.length_b   1.000
_cell.length_c   1.000
_cell.angle_alpha   90.00
_cell.angle_beta   90.00
_cell.angle_gamma   90.00
#
_symmetry.space_group_name_H-M   'P 1'
#
loop_
_entity.id
_entity.type
_entity.pdbx_description
1 polymer ?
#
loop_
_entity_poly.entity_id
_entity_poly.type
_entity_poly.pdbx_seq_one_letter_code
_entity_poly.pdbx_strand_id
1 'polypeptide(L)'
;MGPALTETEFRPDHVFDTLYRDLCARAWRAVGDPDGSGHSDAIRSYFAEQFRRLSPVHTSRAIRQAELIRFGRRWSALTLPTACVFCLGRWAEHQTPCQHGICDTCVTMLGQRARGVEYHRDLAQCPLCQGALQLTVRQLPPTKRPVVLALDGGGIRGMITLGLLRALEQRLAGAITLPEIPDLTAGTSVGKSHPLLPSWAVSLIRMQKSPAW
;
A
#
# COMPACT_ATOMS: atom_id res chain seq x y z
N MET A 1 -11.44 -30.35 1.91
CA MET A 1 -10.32 -30.25 0.96
C MET A 1 -10.93 -30.13 -0.43
N GLY A 2 -10.86 -28.94 -1.06
CA GLY A 2 -11.25 -28.79 -2.45
C GLY A 2 -10.23 -29.48 -3.37
N PRO A 3 -10.63 -29.89 -4.59
CA PRO A 3 -9.69 -30.48 -5.53
C PRO A 3 -8.56 -29.49 -5.83
N ALA A 4 -7.32 -29.96 -5.78
CA ALA A 4 -6.17 -29.17 -6.20
C ALA A 4 -6.35 -28.89 -7.69
N LEU A 5 -6.37 -27.60 -8.05
CA LEU A 5 -6.38 -27.16 -9.45
C LEU A 5 -5.09 -27.69 -10.11
N THR A 6 -5.25 -28.51 -11.14
CA THR A 6 -4.11 -28.96 -11.94
C THR A 6 -3.63 -27.83 -12.86
N GLU A 7 -2.35 -27.81 -13.21
CA GLU A 7 -1.76 -26.77 -14.09
C GLU A 7 -2.52 -26.62 -15.43
N THR A 8 -3.20 -27.65 -15.88
CA THR A 8 -4.02 -27.67 -17.10
C THR A 8 -5.34 -26.91 -16.99
N GLU A 9 -5.80 -26.59 -15.77
CA GLU A 9 -7.09 -25.91 -15.52
C GLU A 9 -6.95 -24.39 -15.37
N PHE A 10 -5.75 -23.89 -15.14
CA PHE A 10 -5.52 -22.46 -14.97
C PHE A 10 -5.46 -21.74 -16.33
N ARG A 11 -6.47 -20.93 -16.59
CA ARG A 11 -6.58 -20.11 -17.82
C ARG A 11 -6.64 -18.64 -17.45
N PRO A 12 -5.55 -17.87 -17.71
CA PRO A 12 -5.48 -16.45 -17.37
C PRO A 12 -6.60 -15.63 -18.01
N ASP A 13 -6.96 -15.91 -19.24
CA ASP A 13 -8.04 -15.27 -19.96
C ASP A 13 -9.40 -15.48 -19.25
N HIS A 14 -9.68 -16.68 -18.78
CA HIS A 14 -10.89 -16.98 -18.01
C HIS A 14 -10.91 -16.24 -16.67
N VAL A 15 -9.77 -16.16 -15.98
CA VAL A 15 -9.64 -15.39 -14.74
C VAL A 15 -9.93 -13.91 -14.99
N PHE A 16 -9.40 -13.34 -16.08
CA PHE A 16 -9.70 -11.97 -16.45
C PHE A 16 -11.19 -11.76 -16.71
N ASP A 17 -11.79 -12.63 -17.52
CA ASP A 17 -13.21 -12.54 -17.89
C ASP A 17 -14.12 -12.63 -16.67
N THR A 18 -13.78 -13.48 -15.70
CA THR A 18 -14.59 -13.69 -14.50
C THR A 18 -14.45 -12.56 -13.47
N LEU A 19 -13.22 -12.04 -13.27
CA LEU A 19 -12.95 -11.12 -12.16
C LEU A 19 -12.78 -9.65 -12.57
N TYR A 20 -12.32 -9.38 -13.78
CA TYR A 20 -11.87 -8.04 -14.16
C TYR A 20 -12.65 -7.41 -15.31
N ARG A 21 -13.30 -8.18 -16.18
CA ARG A 21 -14.02 -7.65 -17.35
C ARG A 21 -15.06 -6.59 -16.98
N ASP A 22 -15.90 -6.87 -16.00
CA ASP A 22 -16.95 -5.94 -15.55
C ASP A 22 -16.36 -4.70 -14.87
N LEU A 23 -15.25 -4.86 -14.16
CA LEU A 23 -14.53 -3.74 -13.55
C LEU A 23 -13.98 -2.80 -14.62
N CYS A 24 -13.36 -3.35 -15.67
CA CYS A 24 -12.86 -2.59 -16.80
C CYS A 24 -14.00 -1.86 -17.51
N ALA A 25 -15.11 -2.54 -17.80
CA ALA A 25 -16.26 -1.93 -18.45
C ALA A 25 -16.87 -0.77 -17.63
N ARG A 26 -16.93 -0.90 -16.31
CA ARG A 26 -17.37 0.17 -15.42
C ARG A 26 -16.40 1.34 -15.42
N ALA A 27 -15.10 1.07 -15.40
CA ALA A 27 -14.07 2.11 -15.44
C ALA A 27 -14.13 2.93 -16.74
N TRP A 28 -14.27 2.28 -17.91
CA TRP A 28 -14.40 2.98 -19.19
C TRP A 28 -15.66 3.85 -19.27
N ARG A 29 -16.79 3.34 -18.80
CA ARG A 29 -18.01 4.15 -18.69
C ARG A 29 -17.83 5.38 -17.81
N ALA A 30 -17.11 5.24 -16.69
CA ALA A 30 -16.86 6.35 -15.77
C ALA A 30 -15.98 7.44 -16.37
N VAL A 31 -15.12 7.13 -17.34
CA VAL A 31 -14.30 8.13 -18.05
C VAL A 31 -14.93 8.59 -19.37
N GLY A 32 -16.19 8.23 -19.63
CA GLY A 32 -16.94 8.70 -20.80
C GLY A 32 -16.68 7.91 -22.07
N ASP A 33 -16.12 6.72 -22.00
CA ASP A 33 -15.92 5.81 -23.13
C ASP A 33 -16.84 4.58 -23.00
N PRO A 34 -18.10 4.67 -23.51
CA PRO A 34 -19.05 3.55 -23.42
C PRO A 34 -18.66 2.34 -24.28
N ASP A 35 -17.87 2.55 -25.33
CA ASP A 35 -17.40 1.51 -26.26
C ASP A 35 -16.03 0.92 -25.88
N GLY A 36 -15.59 1.09 -24.65
CA GLY A 36 -14.30 0.62 -24.15
C GLY A 36 -14.04 -0.90 -24.24
N SER A 37 -14.88 -1.64 -25.01
CA SER A 37 -14.71 -3.07 -25.27
C SER A 37 -13.35 -3.41 -25.87
N GLY A 38 -12.89 -2.64 -26.86
CA GLY A 38 -11.59 -2.83 -27.49
C GLY A 38 -10.43 -2.64 -26.51
N HIS A 39 -10.55 -1.68 -25.59
CA HIS A 39 -9.56 -1.49 -24.53
C HIS A 39 -9.58 -2.61 -23.51
N SER A 40 -10.76 -3.12 -23.16
CA SER A 40 -10.90 -4.27 -22.26
C SER A 40 -10.27 -5.53 -22.84
N ASP A 41 -10.43 -5.77 -24.13
CA ASP A 41 -9.82 -6.91 -24.82
C ASP A 41 -8.31 -6.77 -24.97
N ALA A 42 -7.81 -5.55 -25.18
CA ALA A 42 -6.37 -5.29 -25.16
C ALA A 42 -5.76 -5.56 -23.77
N ILE A 43 -6.44 -5.12 -22.69
CA ILE A 43 -6.00 -5.40 -21.31
C ILE A 43 -6.06 -6.90 -21.03
N ARG A 44 -7.12 -7.59 -21.47
CA ARG A 44 -7.25 -9.05 -21.35
C ARG A 44 -6.09 -9.79 -22.01
N SER A 45 -5.79 -9.41 -23.24
CA SER A 45 -4.69 -10.02 -24.01
C SER A 45 -3.34 -9.78 -23.35
N TYR A 46 -3.09 -8.54 -22.89
CA TYR A 46 -1.88 -8.20 -22.14
C TYR A 46 -1.78 -8.97 -20.82
N PHE A 47 -2.87 -9.07 -20.07
CA PHE A 47 -2.92 -9.85 -18.82
C PHE A 47 -2.55 -11.32 -19.05
N ALA A 48 -3.17 -11.98 -20.04
CA ALA A 48 -2.87 -13.35 -20.39
C ALA A 48 -1.40 -13.54 -20.87
N GLU A 49 -0.87 -12.57 -21.60
CA GLU A 49 0.52 -12.54 -22.03
C GLU A 49 1.49 -12.51 -20.85
N GLN A 50 1.24 -11.64 -19.84
CA GLN A 50 2.09 -11.53 -18.66
C GLN A 50 2.14 -12.86 -17.88
N PHE A 51 1.03 -13.57 -17.76
CA PHE A 51 1.01 -14.89 -17.13
C PHE A 51 1.79 -15.95 -17.92
N ARG A 52 1.72 -15.92 -19.24
CA ARG A 52 2.50 -16.85 -20.10
C ARG A 52 4.02 -16.61 -19.99
N ARG A 53 4.43 -15.40 -19.65
CA ARG A 53 5.83 -15.05 -19.40
C ARG A 53 6.36 -15.55 -18.05
N LEU A 54 5.49 -15.91 -17.11
CA LEU A 54 5.90 -16.42 -15.80
C LEU A 54 6.62 -17.77 -15.96
N SER A 55 7.78 -17.87 -15.35
CA SER A 55 8.59 -19.09 -15.33
C SER A 55 9.51 -19.05 -14.11
N PRO A 56 10.22 -20.13 -13.77
CA PRO A 56 11.22 -20.09 -12.70
C PRO A 56 12.31 -19.02 -12.92
N VAL A 57 12.61 -18.68 -14.17
CA VAL A 57 13.61 -17.64 -14.53
C VAL A 57 12.97 -16.25 -14.61
N HIS A 58 11.74 -16.15 -15.12
CA HIS A 58 11.02 -14.89 -15.26
C HIS A 58 9.96 -14.75 -14.17
N THR A 59 10.38 -14.30 -13.00
CA THR A 59 9.50 -14.05 -11.88
C THR A 59 8.59 -12.84 -12.13
N SER A 60 7.46 -12.77 -11.44
CA SER A 60 6.55 -11.60 -11.49
C SER A 60 7.27 -10.28 -11.18
N ARG A 61 8.26 -10.31 -10.31
CA ARG A 61 9.13 -9.16 -10.02
C ARG A 61 9.94 -8.73 -11.24
N ALA A 62 10.61 -9.67 -11.90
CA ALA A 62 11.43 -9.38 -13.08
C ALA A 62 10.58 -8.84 -14.24
N ILE A 63 9.43 -9.46 -14.49
CA ILE A 63 8.46 -8.99 -15.49
C ILE A 63 8.01 -7.57 -15.17
N ARG A 64 7.57 -7.31 -13.93
CA ARG A 64 7.10 -5.99 -13.50
C ARG A 64 8.19 -4.93 -13.65
N GLN A 65 9.40 -5.23 -13.25
CA GLN A 65 10.54 -4.32 -13.37
C GLN A 65 10.85 -3.97 -14.83
N ALA A 66 10.84 -4.96 -15.72
CA ALA A 66 11.04 -4.75 -17.15
C ALA A 66 9.94 -3.85 -17.76
N GLU A 67 8.68 -4.05 -17.38
CA GLU A 67 7.58 -3.21 -17.87
C GLU A 67 7.67 -1.77 -17.33
N LEU A 68 8.04 -1.58 -16.07
CA LEU A 68 8.27 -0.24 -15.51
C LEU A 68 9.39 0.50 -16.25
N ILE A 69 10.47 -0.17 -16.60
CA ILE A 69 11.56 0.41 -17.39
C ILE A 69 11.06 0.77 -18.81
N ARG A 70 10.31 -0.15 -19.43
CA ARG A 70 9.79 0.04 -20.80
C ARG A 70 8.85 1.24 -20.91
N PHE A 71 7.97 1.43 -19.95
CA PHE A 71 6.95 2.48 -19.97
C PHE A 71 7.30 3.69 -19.14
N GLY A 72 8.33 3.64 -18.30
CA GLY A 72 8.66 4.67 -17.31
C GLY A 72 8.85 6.07 -17.91
N ARG A 73 9.43 6.18 -19.10
CA ARG A 73 9.57 7.48 -19.78
C ARG A 73 8.24 8.14 -20.12
N ARG A 74 7.23 7.34 -20.48
CA ARG A 74 5.88 7.86 -20.80
C ARG A 74 5.11 8.29 -19.55
N TRP A 75 5.43 7.66 -18.43
CA TRP A 75 4.70 7.82 -17.17
C TRP A 75 5.48 8.60 -16.11
N SER A 76 6.66 9.09 -16.48
CA SER A 76 7.53 9.86 -15.57
C SER A 76 6.89 11.15 -15.06
N ALA A 77 5.93 11.71 -15.78
CA ALA A 77 5.15 12.88 -15.36
C ALA A 77 3.92 12.51 -14.51
N LEU A 78 3.60 11.21 -14.35
CA LEU A 78 2.44 10.77 -13.58
C LEU A 78 2.75 10.85 -12.09
N THR A 79 2.18 11.84 -11.44
CA THR A 79 2.22 11.98 -9.98
C THR A 79 0.82 11.75 -9.41
N LEU A 80 0.73 10.90 -8.39
CA LEU A 80 -0.50 10.64 -7.66
C LEU A 80 -0.30 11.08 -6.22
N PRO A 81 -1.09 12.02 -5.70
CA PRO A 81 -0.83 12.61 -4.39
C PRO A 81 -0.95 11.62 -3.24
N THR A 82 -1.75 10.59 -3.41
CA THR A 82 -2.04 9.63 -2.31
C THR A 82 -1.88 8.17 -2.71
N ALA A 83 -1.96 7.85 -4.00
CA ALA A 83 -1.89 6.47 -4.46
C ALA A 83 -0.47 6.08 -4.87
N CYS A 84 -0.11 4.84 -4.64
CA CYS A 84 1.14 4.26 -5.15
C CYS A 84 1.11 4.19 -6.67
N VAL A 85 2.01 4.91 -7.35
CA VAL A 85 2.08 4.95 -8.83
C VAL A 85 2.48 3.60 -9.44
N PHE A 86 3.02 2.68 -8.65
CA PHE A 86 3.53 1.40 -9.12
C PHE A 86 2.48 0.29 -9.14
N CYS A 87 1.52 0.30 -8.23
CA CYS A 87 0.47 -0.72 -8.18
C CYS A 87 -0.95 -0.15 -8.31
N LEU A 88 -1.13 1.15 -8.15
CA LEU A 88 -2.41 1.88 -8.20
C LEU A 88 -3.48 1.38 -7.21
N GLY A 89 -3.17 0.34 -6.45
CA GLY A 89 -4.11 -0.33 -5.54
C GLY A 89 -3.92 -0.02 -4.06
N ARG A 90 -2.89 0.75 -3.70
CA ARG A 90 -2.54 1.06 -2.31
C ARG A 90 -2.20 2.53 -2.14
N TRP A 91 -2.29 3.02 -0.91
CA TRP A 91 -1.74 4.33 -0.54
C TRP A 91 -0.22 4.32 -0.69
N ALA A 92 0.33 5.47 -1.06
CA ALA A 92 1.76 5.69 -1.07
C ALA A 92 2.23 6.06 0.34
N GLU A 93 2.85 5.11 1.04
CA GLU A 93 3.41 5.38 2.36
C GLU A 93 4.71 6.20 2.30
N HIS A 94 5.40 6.17 1.16
CA HIS A 94 6.67 6.87 0.97
C HIS A 94 6.60 7.76 -0.26
N GLN A 95 7.03 9.01 -0.10
CA GLN A 95 7.19 9.95 -1.20
C GLN A 95 8.67 10.01 -1.61
N THR A 96 8.90 9.95 -2.92
CA THR A 96 10.25 10.09 -3.47
C THR A 96 10.54 11.55 -3.83
N PRO A 97 11.81 11.98 -3.94
CA PRO A 97 12.16 13.33 -4.39
C PRO A 97 11.61 13.68 -5.78
N CYS A 98 11.38 12.70 -6.63
CA CYS A 98 10.72 12.88 -7.94
C CYS A 98 9.18 12.84 -7.85
N GLN A 99 8.61 12.91 -6.65
CA GLN A 99 7.17 12.94 -6.36
C GLN A 99 6.39 11.66 -6.79
N HIS A 100 7.07 10.57 -7.06
CA HIS A 100 6.44 9.28 -7.29
C HIS A 100 6.22 8.56 -5.96
N GLY A 101 4.97 8.54 -5.51
CA GLY A 101 4.61 7.84 -4.28
C GLY A 101 4.71 6.31 -4.43
N ILE A 102 5.31 5.64 -3.45
CA ILE A 102 5.48 4.18 -3.44
C ILE A 102 4.97 3.58 -2.13
N CYS A 103 4.29 2.45 -2.21
CA CYS A 103 3.82 1.72 -1.04
C CYS A 103 4.84 0.68 -0.55
N ASP A 104 4.75 0.29 0.72
CA ASP A 104 5.61 -0.73 1.35
C ASP A 104 5.69 -2.03 0.55
N THR A 105 4.57 -2.49 0.01
CA THR A 105 4.54 -3.72 -0.80
C THR A 105 5.37 -3.57 -2.08
N CYS A 106 5.28 -2.41 -2.75
CA CYS A 106 6.11 -2.13 -3.93
C CYS A 106 7.58 -1.94 -3.56
N VAL A 107 7.89 -1.32 -2.41
CA VAL A 107 9.27 -1.27 -1.90
C VAL A 107 9.80 -2.67 -1.63
N THR A 108 9.00 -3.57 -1.04
CA THR A 108 9.39 -4.98 -0.84
C THR A 108 9.71 -5.68 -2.16
N MET A 109 8.88 -5.43 -3.16
CA MET A 109 8.98 -6.09 -4.45
C MET A 109 10.13 -5.55 -5.32
N LEU A 110 10.33 -4.23 -5.33
CA LEU A 110 11.27 -3.56 -6.25
C LEU A 110 12.62 -3.23 -5.60
N GLY A 111 12.63 -2.99 -4.28
CA GLY A 111 13.84 -2.66 -3.52
C GLY A 111 14.75 -3.85 -3.27
N GLN A 112 16.00 -3.55 -2.98
CA GLN A 112 17.00 -4.53 -2.55
C GLN A 112 17.05 -4.58 -1.01
N ARG A 113 17.51 -5.70 -0.46
CA ARG A 113 17.76 -5.77 0.99
C ARG A 113 18.94 -4.87 1.33
N ALA A 114 18.78 -4.00 2.32
CA ALA A 114 19.87 -3.19 2.82
C ALA A 114 20.96 -4.09 3.44
N ARG A 115 22.21 -3.74 3.22
CA ARG A 115 23.34 -4.51 3.74
C ARG A 115 23.49 -4.30 5.24
N GLY A 116 23.58 -5.38 5.99
CA GLY A 116 23.86 -5.34 7.43
C GLY A 116 22.71 -4.90 8.33
N VAL A 117 21.53 -4.61 7.78
CA VAL A 117 20.36 -4.19 8.55
C VAL A 117 19.15 -5.02 8.15
N GLU A 118 18.62 -5.79 9.10
CA GLU A 118 17.43 -6.59 8.86
C GLU A 118 16.19 -5.71 8.62
N TYR A 119 15.27 -6.21 7.84
CA TYR A 119 13.98 -5.58 7.53
C TYR A 119 14.08 -4.18 6.92
N HIS A 120 15.24 -3.83 6.33
CA HIS A 120 15.39 -2.60 5.55
C HIS A 120 15.50 -2.91 4.07
N ARG A 121 14.93 -2.01 3.25
CA ARG A 121 14.95 -2.07 1.80
C ARG A 121 15.47 -0.77 1.24
N ASP A 122 16.45 -0.88 0.36
CA ASP A 122 17.04 0.24 -0.35
C ASP A 122 16.50 0.32 -1.77
N LEU A 123 16.17 1.54 -2.17
CA LEU A 123 15.86 1.90 -3.54
C LEU A 123 16.87 2.97 -3.98
N ALA A 124 17.82 2.59 -4.83
CA ALA A 124 18.85 3.49 -5.37
C ALA A 124 18.34 4.33 -6.54
N GLN A 125 17.29 3.88 -7.20
CA GLN A 125 16.67 4.56 -8.33
C GLN A 125 15.15 4.45 -8.25
N CYS A 126 14.46 5.50 -8.69
CA CYS A 126 13.02 5.44 -8.85
C CYS A 126 12.66 4.40 -9.92
N PRO A 127 11.82 3.40 -9.60
CA PRO A 127 11.49 2.36 -10.58
C PRO A 127 10.71 2.88 -11.79
N LEU A 128 10.12 4.07 -11.71
CA LEU A 128 9.35 4.66 -12.80
C LEU A 128 10.20 5.58 -13.69
N CYS A 129 10.75 6.67 -13.15
CA CYS A 129 11.50 7.65 -13.93
C CYS A 129 13.01 7.39 -13.99
N GLN A 130 13.50 6.35 -13.31
CA GLN A 130 14.93 5.98 -13.22
C GLN A 130 15.83 7.06 -12.61
N GLY A 131 15.26 8.12 -12.06
CA GLY A 131 15.99 9.15 -11.34
C GLY A 131 16.70 8.58 -10.11
N ALA A 132 17.89 9.09 -9.79
CA ALA A 132 18.64 8.69 -8.61
C ALA A 132 17.80 8.91 -7.34
N LEU A 133 17.80 7.92 -6.46
CA LEU A 133 17.02 7.89 -5.25
C LEU A 133 17.85 7.25 -4.13
N GLN A 134 17.85 7.87 -2.96
CA GLN A 134 18.42 7.28 -1.76
C GLN A 134 17.28 7.09 -0.74
N LEU A 135 16.48 6.07 -0.96
CA LEU A 135 15.36 5.76 -0.08
C LEU A 135 15.63 4.43 0.61
N THR A 136 15.84 4.48 1.92
CA THR A 136 15.88 3.29 2.76
C THR A 136 14.58 3.21 3.55
N VAL A 137 13.85 2.12 3.38
CA VAL A 137 12.58 1.89 4.04
C VAL A 137 12.72 0.73 5.02
N ARG A 138 12.38 1.00 6.27
CA ARG A 138 12.25 -0.04 7.29
C ARG A 138 10.91 -0.74 7.12
N GLN A 139 10.95 -2.05 7.01
CA GLN A 139 9.76 -2.88 6.91
C GLN A 139 9.49 -3.56 8.25
N LEU A 140 8.22 -3.76 8.56
CA LEU A 140 7.86 -4.51 9.74
C LEU A 140 8.20 -6.00 9.53
N PRO A 141 8.79 -6.68 10.53
CA PRO A 141 8.97 -8.13 10.49
C PRO A 141 7.62 -8.83 10.24
N PRO A 142 7.57 -9.90 9.45
CA PRO A 142 6.33 -10.65 9.23
C PRO A 142 5.70 -11.19 10.53
N THR A 143 6.52 -11.33 11.56
CA THR A 143 6.12 -11.82 12.90
C THR A 143 5.62 -10.70 13.81
N LYS A 144 5.77 -9.42 13.43
CA LYS A 144 5.28 -8.32 14.25
C LYS A 144 3.76 -8.35 14.28
N ARG A 145 3.20 -8.43 15.47
CA ARG A 145 1.76 -8.24 15.68
C ARG A 145 1.45 -6.75 15.75
N PRO A 146 0.37 -6.27 15.09
CA PRO A 146 -0.03 -4.89 15.22
C PRO A 146 -0.46 -4.57 16.65
N VAL A 147 -0.02 -3.43 17.15
CA VAL A 147 -0.50 -2.86 18.41
C VAL A 147 -1.68 -1.95 18.11
N VAL A 148 -2.84 -2.29 18.65
CA VAL A 148 -4.07 -1.54 18.44
C VAL A 148 -4.43 -0.79 19.70
N LEU A 149 -4.58 0.54 19.60
CA LEU A 149 -5.12 1.38 20.64
C LEU A 149 -6.60 1.66 20.34
N ALA A 150 -7.50 1.05 21.09
CA ALA A 150 -8.93 1.31 20.99
C ALA A 150 -9.36 2.29 22.09
N LEU A 151 -9.99 3.41 21.71
CA LEU A 151 -10.45 4.45 22.60
C LEU A 151 -11.97 4.50 22.58
N ASP A 152 -12.59 4.07 23.68
CA ASP A 152 -14.03 4.11 23.83
C ASP A 152 -14.53 5.55 23.96
N GLY A 153 -15.64 5.83 23.29
CA GLY A 153 -16.39 7.05 23.45
C GLY A 153 -17.32 6.99 24.68
N GLY A 154 -18.17 7.98 24.82
CA GLY A 154 -19.20 8.00 25.86
C GLY A 154 -19.27 9.31 26.64
N GLY A 155 -19.07 10.44 26.01
CA GLY A 155 -19.17 11.76 26.62
C GLY A 155 -18.21 11.94 27.81
N ILE A 156 -18.77 12.12 29.00
CA ILE A 156 -17.99 12.33 30.25
C ILE A 156 -17.01 11.17 30.54
N ARG A 157 -17.34 9.93 30.15
CA ARG A 157 -16.43 8.79 30.33
C ARG A 157 -15.12 8.92 29.54
N GLY A 158 -15.10 9.72 28.47
CA GLY A 158 -13.87 10.06 27.73
C GLY A 158 -12.83 10.76 28.60
N MET A 159 -13.23 11.45 29.68
CA MET A 159 -12.30 12.04 30.63
C MET A 159 -11.48 11.00 31.39
N ILE A 160 -12.04 9.81 31.64
CA ILE A 160 -11.33 8.70 32.28
C ILE A 160 -10.24 8.20 31.32
N THR A 161 -10.59 7.99 30.05
CA THR A 161 -9.63 7.58 29.00
C THR A 161 -8.51 8.59 28.87
N LEU A 162 -8.81 9.89 28.85
CA LEU A 162 -7.81 10.97 28.84
C LEU A 162 -6.88 10.93 30.07
N GLY A 163 -7.45 10.71 31.26
CA GLY A 163 -6.68 10.59 32.49
C GLY A 163 -5.69 9.41 32.45
N LEU A 164 -6.13 8.26 31.93
CA LEU A 164 -5.30 7.08 31.75
C LEU A 164 -4.17 7.31 30.73
N LEU A 165 -4.47 7.94 29.59
CA LEU A 165 -3.46 8.27 28.58
C LEU A 165 -2.41 9.24 29.12
N ARG A 166 -2.82 10.28 29.86
CA ARG A 166 -1.88 11.19 30.54
C ARG A 166 -1.00 10.49 31.55
N ALA A 167 -1.59 9.60 32.37
CA ALA A 167 -0.83 8.84 33.33
C ALA A 167 0.18 7.89 32.65
N LEU A 168 -0.18 7.34 31.49
CA LEU A 168 0.72 6.51 30.69
C LEU A 168 1.87 7.37 30.11
N GLU A 169 1.60 8.53 29.51
CA GLU A 169 2.64 9.45 29.01
C GLU A 169 3.61 9.86 30.12
N GLN A 170 3.10 10.19 31.30
CA GLN A 170 3.96 10.52 32.45
C GLN A 170 4.88 9.36 32.85
N ARG A 171 4.40 8.12 32.78
CA ARG A 171 5.22 6.93 33.08
C ARG A 171 6.23 6.62 31.99
N LEU A 172 5.96 6.93 30.74
CA LEU A 172 6.91 6.82 29.63
C LEU A 172 8.05 7.85 29.73
N ALA A 173 7.87 8.91 30.54
CA ALA A 173 8.88 9.93 30.87
C ALA A 173 9.60 10.53 29.65
N GLY A 174 8.90 10.60 28.51
CA GLY A 174 9.45 11.17 27.27
C GLY A 174 10.41 10.24 26.50
N ALA A 175 10.63 9.01 26.96
CA ALA A 175 11.46 8.02 26.24
C ALA A 175 10.81 7.57 24.92
N ILE A 176 9.48 7.49 24.91
CA ILE A 176 8.65 7.17 23.74
C ILE A 176 7.38 8.00 23.87
N THR A 177 6.92 8.59 22.79
CA THR A 177 5.63 9.31 22.81
C THR A 177 4.46 8.34 22.61
N LEU A 178 3.31 8.65 23.17
CA LEU A 178 2.15 7.78 23.09
C LEU A 178 1.72 7.48 21.64
N PRO A 179 1.76 8.43 20.69
CA PRO A 179 1.45 8.18 19.27
C PRO A 179 2.43 7.21 18.58
N GLU A 180 3.63 7.01 19.11
CA GLU A 180 4.64 6.11 18.53
C GLU A 180 4.40 4.63 18.86
N ILE A 181 3.55 4.35 19.85
CA ILE A 181 3.33 2.97 20.31
C ILE A 181 2.35 2.19 19.43
N PRO A 182 1.13 2.69 19.09
CA PRO A 182 0.16 1.93 18.35
C PRO A 182 0.41 2.01 16.84
N ASP A 183 0.28 0.87 16.16
CA ASP A 183 0.24 0.80 14.71
C ASP A 183 -1.12 1.22 14.14
N LEU A 184 -2.17 1.09 14.95
CA LEU A 184 -3.55 1.47 14.63
C LEU A 184 -4.21 2.09 15.85
N THR A 185 -4.84 3.25 15.66
CA THR A 185 -5.70 3.86 16.67
C THR A 185 -7.14 3.91 16.16
N ALA A 186 -8.06 3.40 16.93
CA ALA A 186 -9.50 3.43 16.67
C ALA A 186 -10.23 4.13 17.82
N GLY A 187 -11.22 4.94 17.52
CA GLY A 187 -12.00 5.61 18.55
C GLY A 187 -13.44 5.92 18.14
N THR A 188 -14.35 5.96 19.11
CA THR A 188 -15.75 6.34 18.92
C THR A 188 -16.05 7.64 19.63
N SER A 189 -16.95 8.49 19.07
CA SER A 189 -17.42 9.74 19.70
C SER A 189 -16.24 10.63 20.18
N VAL A 190 -16.16 10.94 21.48
CA VAL A 190 -15.09 11.76 22.09
C VAL A 190 -13.70 11.15 21.86
N GLY A 191 -13.57 9.84 21.74
CA GLY A 191 -12.32 9.16 21.38
C GLY A 191 -11.78 9.56 19.99
N LYS A 192 -12.65 10.09 19.10
CA LYS A 192 -12.25 10.61 17.78
C LYS A 192 -11.61 12.00 17.84
N SER A 193 -11.93 12.78 18.84
CA SER A 193 -11.53 14.19 18.98
C SER A 193 -10.27 14.36 19.84
N HIS A 194 -9.59 13.26 20.15
CA HIS A 194 -8.43 13.31 21.03
C HIS A 194 -7.24 14.02 20.34
N PRO A 195 -6.50 14.92 21.05
CA PRO A 195 -5.36 15.65 20.49
C PRO A 195 -4.20 14.75 20.01
N LEU A 196 -4.17 13.48 20.41
CA LEU A 196 -3.26 12.45 19.87
C LEU A 196 -3.72 11.91 18.53
N LEU A 197 -4.95 12.20 18.09
CA LEU A 197 -5.44 11.88 16.77
C LEU A 197 -5.29 13.12 15.90
N PRO A 198 -4.58 13.06 14.78
CA PRO A 198 -4.48 14.19 13.87
C PRO A 198 -5.87 14.59 13.35
N SER A 199 -6.04 15.86 13.05
CA SER A 199 -7.32 16.51 12.70
C SER A 199 -8.09 15.85 11.54
N TRP A 200 -7.45 15.00 10.74
CA TRP A 200 -8.05 14.23 9.66
C TRP A 200 -8.58 12.84 10.07
N ALA A 201 -8.35 12.40 11.32
CA ALA A 201 -8.89 11.12 11.86
C ALA A 201 -10.40 11.16 12.16
N VAL A 202 -11.09 12.20 11.73
CA VAL A 202 -12.49 12.52 12.11
C VAL A 202 -13.54 11.73 11.30
N SER A 203 -13.19 10.79 10.46
CA SER A 203 -14.19 9.96 9.77
C SER A 203 -13.72 8.54 9.61
N LEU A 204 -14.45 7.62 10.22
CA LEU A 204 -14.44 6.16 9.96
C LEU A 204 -13.05 5.50 9.91
N ILE A 205 -12.75 4.66 10.93
CA ILE A 205 -11.67 3.67 10.95
C ILE A 205 -10.56 4.00 9.94
N ARG A 206 -9.67 4.94 10.26
CA ARG A 206 -8.47 5.17 9.48
C ARG A 206 -7.31 4.42 10.12
N MET A 207 -6.75 3.50 9.37
CA MET A 207 -5.45 2.92 9.70
C MET A 207 -4.39 4.02 9.54
N GLN A 208 -3.81 4.46 10.64
CA GLN A 208 -2.68 5.37 10.63
C GLN A 208 -1.45 4.58 11.07
N LYS A 209 -0.46 4.48 10.19
CA LYS A 209 0.88 4.10 10.64
C LYS A 209 1.48 5.28 11.40
N SER A 210 2.04 5.00 12.56
CA SER A 210 2.85 5.97 13.30
C SER A 210 4.00 6.46 12.41
N PRO A 211 4.30 7.77 12.36
CA PRO A 211 5.42 8.32 11.58
C PRO A 211 6.80 7.85 12.09
N ALA A 212 6.86 7.18 13.23
CA ALA A 212 8.11 6.71 13.85
C ALA A 212 8.61 5.35 13.31
N TRP A 213 8.00 4.82 12.26
CA TRP A 213 8.44 3.55 11.67
C TRP A 213 8.91 3.71 10.23
#